data_d8c12de572c730a8c76a52e89360da3b
#
_entry.id   d8c12de572c730a8c76a52e89360da3b
#
_cell.length_a   1.000
_cell.length_b   1.000
_cell.length_c   1.000
_cell.angle_alpha   90.00
_cell.angle_beta   90.00
_cell.angle_gamma   90.00
#
_symmetry.space_group_name_H-M   'P 1'
#
loop_
_entity.id
_entity.type
_entity.pdbx_description
1 polymer ?
#
loop_
_entity_poly.entity_id
_entity_poly.type
_entity_poly.pdbx_seq_one_letter_code
_entity_poly.pdbx_strand_id
1 'polypeptide(L)'
;MLKVFATDVIVSKGYETQGAVRFSEDGNTVRFRIGKKVYDKNAENNTRWFNISVKGFGPVVERIKKMQLKEGSLIHISGKLDEESWTDQNNVTKTQTVIILEDIDYASGGVKKEGQTQQNGSATPATPVAGTNNAPENSPNFEGYSNFGGGSFFDGNI
;
A
#
# COMPACT_ATOMS: atom_id res chain seq x y z
N MET A 1 18.16 17.29 -2.01
CA MET A 1 17.55 16.01 -2.41
C MET A 1 16.21 15.86 -1.71
N LEU A 2 15.12 15.67 -2.45
CA LEU A 2 13.77 15.61 -1.91
C LEU A 2 13.40 14.14 -1.66
N LYS A 3 13.10 13.77 -0.40
CA LYS A 3 12.58 12.45 -0.05
C LYS A 3 11.07 12.41 -0.23
N VAL A 4 10.58 11.26 -0.70
CA VAL A 4 9.17 11.01 -0.97
C VAL A 4 8.74 9.75 -0.23
N PHE A 5 7.57 9.84 0.42
CA PHE A 5 6.86 8.70 0.96
C PHE A 5 5.49 8.65 0.28
N ALA A 6 5.19 7.55 -0.39
CA ALA A 6 3.90 7.36 -1.03
C ALA A 6 3.22 6.13 -0.41
N THR A 7 2.07 6.37 0.19
CA THR A 7 1.28 5.34 0.87
C THR A 7 -0.01 5.04 0.10
N ASP A 8 -0.44 3.78 0.14
CA ASP A 8 -1.67 3.32 -0.50
C ASP A 8 -1.70 3.68 -1.99
N VAL A 9 -0.60 3.42 -2.67
CA VAL A 9 -0.48 3.59 -4.12
C VAL A 9 -0.61 2.25 -4.81
N ILE A 10 -1.15 2.26 -6.03
CA ILE A 10 -1.38 1.05 -6.81
C ILE A 10 -0.34 0.97 -7.92
N VAL A 11 0.21 -0.22 -8.14
CA VAL A 11 1.03 -0.48 -9.34
C VAL A 11 0.14 -0.35 -10.56
N SER A 12 0.44 0.62 -11.40
CA SER A 12 -0.34 0.93 -12.59
C SER A 12 -0.13 -0.12 -13.67
N LYS A 13 -1.11 -0.23 -14.57
CA LYS A 13 -1.04 -1.06 -15.76
C LYS A 13 0.20 -0.74 -16.60
N GLY A 14 0.79 -1.76 -17.20
CA GLY A 14 1.83 -1.62 -18.20
C GLY A 14 1.31 -1.00 -19.51
N TYR A 15 2.21 -0.61 -20.38
CA TYR A 15 1.86 -0.13 -21.72
C TYR A 15 1.73 -1.32 -22.68
N GLU A 16 0.58 -1.41 -23.35
CA GLU A 16 0.26 -2.36 -24.44
C GLU A 16 0.95 -3.73 -24.37
N THR A 17 2.18 -3.81 -24.88
CA THR A 17 2.99 -5.05 -24.94
C THR A 17 3.95 -5.22 -23.77
N GLN A 18 4.03 -4.24 -22.87
CA GLN A 18 5.00 -4.25 -21.76
C GLN A 18 4.30 -4.51 -20.43
N GLY A 19 4.86 -5.42 -19.62
CA GLY A 19 4.37 -5.71 -18.30
C GLY A 19 4.38 -4.49 -17.37
N ALA A 20 3.53 -4.50 -16.34
CA ALA A 20 3.44 -3.43 -15.36
C ALA A 20 4.74 -3.20 -14.59
N VAL A 21 5.51 -4.25 -14.34
CA VAL A 21 6.82 -4.23 -13.69
C VAL A 21 7.85 -4.77 -14.68
N ARG A 22 8.85 -3.98 -14.97
CA ARG A 22 9.89 -4.32 -15.96
C ARG A 22 11.25 -4.35 -15.30
N PHE A 23 11.99 -5.40 -15.55
CA PHE A 23 13.38 -5.53 -15.14
C PHE A 23 14.28 -5.27 -16.35
N SER A 24 15.47 -4.72 -16.11
CA SER A 24 16.52 -4.64 -17.13
C SER A 24 17.02 -6.05 -17.47
N GLU A 25 17.69 -6.20 -18.61
CA GLU A 25 18.26 -7.47 -19.08
C GLU A 25 19.28 -8.04 -18.09
N ASP A 26 20.07 -7.19 -17.47
CA ASP A 26 21.03 -7.55 -16.41
C ASP A 26 20.36 -7.83 -15.05
N GLY A 27 19.06 -7.59 -14.93
CA GLY A 27 18.28 -7.81 -13.71
C GLY A 27 18.61 -6.87 -12.56
N ASN A 28 19.39 -5.82 -12.77
CA ASN A 28 19.87 -4.89 -11.73
C ASN A 28 18.99 -3.64 -11.56
N THR A 29 18.09 -3.40 -12.51
CA THR A 29 17.17 -2.26 -12.48
C THR A 29 15.74 -2.75 -12.62
N VAL A 30 14.83 -2.10 -11.91
CA VAL A 30 13.39 -2.29 -12.08
C VAL A 30 12.73 -0.96 -12.38
N ARG A 31 11.74 -0.98 -13.28
CA ARG A 31 10.90 0.18 -13.61
C ARG A 31 9.44 -0.23 -13.58
N PHE A 32 8.61 0.59 -12.94
CA PHE A 32 7.16 0.46 -12.94
C PHE A 32 6.53 1.83 -12.72
N ARG A 33 5.22 1.91 -12.78
CA ARG A 33 4.48 3.13 -12.47
C ARG A 33 3.56 2.88 -11.32
N ILE A 34 3.42 3.88 -10.48
CA ILE A 34 2.41 3.89 -9.43
C ILE A 34 1.34 4.91 -9.75
N GLY A 35 0.13 4.65 -9.29
CA GLY A 35 -1.00 5.55 -9.42
C GLY A 35 -1.74 5.70 -8.11
N LYS A 36 -2.31 6.87 -7.92
CA LYS A 36 -3.26 7.16 -6.84
C LYS A 36 -4.38 8.04 -7.35
N LYS A 37 -5.59 7.74 -6.92
CA LYS A 37 -6.73 8.61 -7.18
C LYS A 37 -6.66 9.80 -6.23
N VAL A 38 -6.63 11.01 -6.77
CA VAL A 38 -6.53 12.25 -6.01
C VAL A 38 -7.73 13.15 -6.31
N TYR A 39 -8.10 13.99 -5.34
CA TYR A 39 -9.15 14.97 -5.54
C TYR A 39 -8.71 16.02 -6.58
N ASP A 40 -9.61 16.34 -7.50
CA ASP A 40 -9.43 17.40 -8.49
C ASP A 40 -10.80 18.04 -8.79
N LYS A 41 -10.98 19.26 -8.35
CA LYS A 41 -12.23 20.02 -8.51
C LYS A 41 -12.63 20.27 -9.97
N ASN A 42 -11.65 20.20 -10.88
CA ASN A 42 -11.87 20.45 -12.31
C ASN A 42 -12.19 19.18 -13.10
N ALA A 43 -12.09 18.01 -12.46
CA ALA A 43 -12.43 16.74 -13.08
C ALA A 43 -13.93 16.45 -12.94
N GLU A 44 -14.52 15.80 -13.92
CA GLU A 44 -15.95 15.47 -13.99
C GLU A 44 -16.50 14.81 -12.71
N ASN A 45 -15.69 13.91 -12.10
CA ASN A 45 -16.05 13.22 -10.86
C ASN A 45 -15.27 13.75 -9.63
N ASN A 46 -14.79 14.99 -9.69
CA ASN A 46 -13.95 15.60 -8.66
C ASN A 46 -12.70 14.77 -8.30
N THR A 47 -12.28 13.89 -9.18
CA THR A 47 -11.09 13.05 -8.97
C THR A 47 -10.36 12.77 -10.27
N ARG A 48 -9.04 12.63 -10.17
CA ARG A 48 -8.18 12.18 -11.28
C ARG A 48 -7.14 11.16 -10.81
N TRP A 49 -6.64 10.37 -11.72
CA TRP A 49 -5.47 9.54 -11.46
C TRP A 49 -4.19 10.36 -11.58
N PHE A 50 -3.41 10.35 -10.52
CA PHE A 50 -2.05 10.84 -10.54
C PHE A 50 -1.11 9.65 -10.67
N ASN A 51 -0.27 9.66 -11.71
CA ASN A 51 0.67 8.59 -12.00
C ASN A 51 2.08 9.13 -12.01
N ILE A 52 3.02 8.36 -11.43
CA ILE A 52 4.44 8.69 -11.41
C ILE A 52 5.28 7.45 -11.71
N SER A 53 6.40 7.65 -12.41
CA SER A 53 7.35 6.58 -12.70
C SER A 53 8.22 6.28 -11.48
N VAL A 54 8.52 5.01 -11.28
CA VAL A 54 9.39 4.52 -10.20
C VAL A 54 10.51 3.71 -10.82
N LYS A 55 11.72 3.91 -10.32
CA LYS A 55 12.93 3.23 -10.74
C LYS A 55 13.69 2.73 -9.51
N GLY A 56 14.02 1.45 -9.49
CA GLY A 56 14.75 0.83 -8.38
C GLY A 56 16.06 0.20 -8.86
N PHE A 57 17.03 0.16 -7.96
CA PHE A 57 18.37 -0.37 -8.20
C PHE A 57 18.85 -1.24 -7.05
N GLY A 58 19.73 -2.18 -7.34
CA GLY A 58 20.43 -2.96 -6.33
C GLY A 58 19.49 -3.79 -5.44
N PRO A 59 19.64 -3.74 -4.10
CA PRO A 59 18.92 -4.65 -3.18
C PRO A 59 17.40 -4.56 -3.27
N VAL A 60 16.85 -3.39 -3.59
CA VAL A 60 15.41 -3.21 -3.71
C VAL A 60 14.82 -3.99 -4.90
N VAL A 61 15.61 -4.24 -5.94
CA VAL A 61 15.21 -5.05 -7.10
C VAL A 61 14.95 -6.49 -6.68
N GLU A 62 15.86 -7.07 -5.90
CA GLU A 62 15.70 -8.43 -5.37
C GLU A 62 14.48 -8.55 -4.45
N ARG A 63 14.22 -7.52 -3.66
CA ARG A 63 13.00 -7.45 -2.83
C ARG A 63 11.74 -7.47 -3.69
N ILE A 64 11.69 -6.68 -4.76
CA ILE A 64 10.54 -6.62 -5.69
C ILE A 64 10.33 -7.96 -6.39
N LYS A 65 11.40 -8.65 -6.80
CA LYS A 65 11.32 -10.01 -7.37
C LYS A 65 10.69 -10.99 -6.38
N LYS A 66 11.13 -10.97 -5.12
CA LYS A 66 10.59 -11.82 -4.04
C LYS A 66 9.13 -11.50 -3.72
N MET A 67 8.76 -10.23 -3.76
CA MET A 67 7.38 -9.78 -3.56
C MET A 67 6.45 -10.20 -4.70
N GLN A 68 6.98 -10.57 -5.88
CA GLN A 68 6.17 -10.86 -7.07
C GLN A 68 5.20 -9.70 -7.40
N LEU A 69 5.73 -8.49 -7.37
CA LEU A 69 4.98 -7.28 -7.62
C LEU A 69 4.30 -7.32 -9.00
N LYS A 70 3.01 -6.99 -9.05
CA LYS A 70 2.22 -7.01 -10.29
C LYS A 70 1.26 -5.85 -10.37
N GLU A 71 0.64 -5.67 -11.53
CA GLU A 71 -0.45 -4.70 -11.73
C GLU A 71 -1.52 -4.85 -10.63
N GLY A 72 -2.00 -3.73 -10.13
CA GLY A 72 -3.01 -3.67 -9.07
C GLY A 72 -2.47 -3.92 -7.65
N SER A 73 -1.19 -4.27 -7.48
CA SER A 73 -0.61 -4.39 -6.14
C SER A 73 -0.70 -3.07 -5.39
N LEU A 74 -1.26 -3.10 -4.18
CA LEU A 74 -1.33 -1.96 -3.28
C LEU A 74 -0.07 -1.94 -2.40
N ILE A 75 0.67 -0.84 -2.45
CA ILE A 75 2.00 -0.74 -1.86
C ILE A 75 2.24 0.60 -1.16
N HIS A 76 3.21 0.58 -0.27
CA HIS A 76 3.88 1.76 0.28
C HIS A 76 5.29 1.81 -0.27
N ILE A 77 5.76 2.98 -0.62
CA ILE A 77 7.13 3.17 -1.08
C ILE A 77 7.78 4.37 -0.40
N SER A 78 9.08 4.29 -0.25
CA SER A 78 9.91 5.44 0.05
C SER A 78 11.06 5.57 -0.96
N GLY A 79 11.47 6.79 -1.21
CA GLY A 79 12.51 7.05 -2.20
C GLY A 79 12.88 8.52 -2.32
N LYS A 80 13.56 8.83 -3.38
CA LYS A 80 14.00 10.19 -3.71
C LYS A 80 13.33 10.65 -4.99
N LEU A 81 12.85 11.87 -5.00
CA LEU A 81 12.36 12.50 -6.22
C LEU A 81 13.55 12.93 -7.07
N ASP A 82 13.49 12.61 -8.35
CA ASP A 82 14.49 12.96 -9.35
C ASP A 82 13.81 13.34 -10.66
N GLU A 83 14.56 13.93 -11.58
CA GLU A 83 14.10 14.30 -12.90
C GLU A 83 14.97 13.62 -13.96
N GLU A 84 14.36 12.80 -14.80
CA GLU A 84 15.02 12.20 -15.95
C GLU A 84 14.72 13.00 -17.23
N SER A 85 15.76 13.31 -17.99
CA SER A 85 15.65 13.96 -19.30
C SER A 85 16.14 13.00 -20.41
N TRP A 86 15.43 13.00 -21.51
CA TRP A 86 15.84 12.25 -22.71
C TRP A 86 15.44 13.02 -23.97
N THR A 87 16.14 12.77 -25.04
CA THR A 87 15.81 13.30 -26.35
C THR A 87 15.02 12.26 -27.14
N ASP A 88 13.86 12.65 -27.65
CA ASP A 88 13.04 11.77 -28.48
C ASP A 88 13.56 11.71 -29.93
N GLN A 89 12.91 10.89 -30.77
CA GLN A 89 13.28 10.71 -32.18
C GLN A 89 13.18 11.99 -33.01
N ASN A 90 12.49 13.01 -32.52
CA ASN A 90 12.30 14.31 -33.18
C ASN A 90 13.29 15.37 -32.66
N ASN A 91 14.34 14.96 -31.96
CA ASN A 91 15.31 15.85 -31.29
C ASN A 91 14.68 16.81 -30.24
N VAL A 92 13.53 16.46 -29.69
CA VAL A 92 12.90 17.21 -28.62
C VAL A 92 13.32 16.64 -27.27
N THR A 93 13.89 17.47 -26.41
CA THR A 93 14.20 17.08 -25.04
C THR A 93 12.92 17.00 -24.22
N LYS A 94 12.67 15.83 -23.65
CA LYS A 94 11.56 15.57 -22.73
C LYS A 94 12.10 15.31 -21.34
N THR A 95 11.36 15.74 -20.34
CA THR A 95 11.66 15.51 -18.92
C THR A 95 10.49 14.81 -18.26
N GLN A 96 10.79 13.97 -17.29
CA GLN A 96 9.76 13.41 -16.42
C GLN A 96 10.28 13.29 -15.00
N THR A 97 9.40 13.53 -14.05
CA THR A 97 9.66 13.26 -12.64
C THR A 97 9.62 11.76 -12.40
N VAL A 98 10.60 11.24 -11.67
CA VAL A 98 10.74 9.84 -11.31
C VAL A 98 11.02 9.70 -9.82
N ILE A 99 10.55 8.62 -9.19
CA ILE A 99 10.95 8.26 -7.85
C ILE A 99 12.06 7.21 -7.93
N ILE A 100 13.23 7.54 -7.41
CA ILE A 100 14.30 6.57 -7.19
C ILE A 100 13.99 5.83 -5.89
N LEU A 101 13.59 4.58 -6.02
CA LEU A 101 13.08 3.74 -4.95
C LEU A 101 14.19 3.35 -3.96
N GLU A 102 13.97 3.59 -2.68
CA GLU A 102 14.83 3.17 -1.57
C GLU A 102 14.23 1.99 -0.82
N ASP A 103 12.92 1.98 -0.63
CA ASP A 103 12.21 0.91 0.07
C ASP A 103 10.78 0.72 -0.43
N ILE A 104 10.25 -0.50 -0.27
CA ILE A 104 8.92 -0.90 -0.72
C ILE A 104 8.33 -1.98 0.18
N ASP A 105 7.05 -1.85 0.50
CA ASP A 105 6.26 -2.86 1.20
C ASP A 105 4.86 -2.98 0.63
N TYR A 106 4.20 -4.11 0.85
CA TYR A 106 2.77 -4.21 0.61
C TYR A 106 2.01 -3.40 1.66
N ALA A 107 0.99 -2.67 1.23
CA ALA A 107 0.04 -2.06 2.15
C ALA A 107 -0.77 -3.14 2.87
N SER A 108 -0.88 -3.02 4.19
CA SER A 108 -1.65 -3.96 5.01
C SER A 108 -3.12 -3.96 4.56
N GLY A 109 -3.58 -5.07 4.01
CA GLY A 109 -4.95 -5.25 3.51
C GLY A 109 -5.09 -5.56 2.02
N GLY A 110 -4.00 -5.56 1.24
CA GLY A 110 -4.02 -5.64 -0.22
C GLY A 110 -3.77 -7.01 -0.86
N VAL A 111 -3.76 -8.12 -0.13
CA VAL A 111 -3.70 -9.46 -0.74
C VAL A 111 -4.74 -10.37 -0.12
N LYS A 112 -5.92 -10.47 -0.74
CA LYS A 112 -6.70 -11.71 -0.63
C LYS A 112 -5.83 -12.80 -1.26
N LYS A 113 -5.29 -13.69 -0.42
CA LYS A 113 -4.80 -14.99 -0.87
C LYS A 113 -6.00 -15.77 -1.38
N GLU A 114 -6.23 -15.79 -2.67
CA GLU A 114 -7.05 -16.82 -3.30
C GLU A 114 -6.27 -18.12 -3.26
N GLY A 115 -6.86 -19.12 -2.60
CA GLY A 115 -6.53 -20.52 -2.77
C GLY A 115 -5.52 -21.12 -1.80
N GLN A 116 -5.94 -21.37 -0.56
CA GLN A 116 -5.62 -22.64 0.10
C GLN A 116 -6.93 -23.23 0.63
N THR A 117 -7.52 -24.09 -0.19
CA THR A 117 -8.49 -25.09 0.25
C THR A 117 -7.77 -26.02 1.21
N GLN A 118 -7.87 -25.78 2.50
CA GLN A 118 -7.58 -26.81 3.48
C GLN A 118 -8.78 -27.76 3.52
N GLN A 119 -8.59 -28.87 2.91
CA GLN A 119 -9.38 -30.06 3.12
C GLN A 119 -9.17 -30.50 4.57
N ASN A 120 -10.13 -30.19 5.43
CA ASN A 120 -10.13 -30.69 6.79
C ASN A 120 -11.07 -31.90 6.85
N GLY A 121 -10.43 -33.00 7.12
CA GLY A 121 -11.08 -34.30 7.35
C GLY A 121 -12.04 -34.27 8.54
N SER A 122 -13.08 -35.04 8.31
CA SER A 122 -14.08 -35.54 9.21
C SER A 122 -13.66 -35.71 10.66
N ALA A 123 -14.41 -35.12 11.58
CA ALA A 123 -14.52 -35.60 12.95
C ALA A 123 -15.99 -35.54 13.40
N THR A 124 -16.45 -36.66 13.83
CA THR A 124 -17.76 -37.11 14.29
C THR A 124 -18.28 -36.33 15.51
N PRO A 125 -19.60 -36.12 15.69
CA PRO A 125 -20.16 -35.40 16.84
C PRO A 125 -20.25 -36.30 18.07
N ALA A 126 -19.81 -35.83 19.22
CA ALA A 126 -20.07 -36.41 20.52
C ALA A 126 -21.07 -35.55 21.30
N THR A 127 -22.03 -36.24 21.86
CA THR A 127 -23.25 -35.90 22.59
C THR A 127 -22.96 -35.12 23.91
N PRO A 128 -23.92 -34.30 24.42
CA PRO A 128 -23.69 -33.44 25.59
C PRO A 128 -23.92 -34.22 26.90
N VAL A 129 -23.06 -33.95 27.89
CA VAL A 129 -23.31 -34.30 29.29
C VAL A 129 -23.44 -32.99 30.10
N ALA A 130 -24.60 -32.89 30.74
CA ALA A 130 -24.93 -31.86 31.70
C ALA A 130 -24.17 -32.04 33.03
N GLY A 131 -23.77 -30.97 33.68
CA GLY A 131 -23.47 -31.03 35.09
C GLY A 131 -22.54 -29.91 35.60
N THR A 132 -23.18 -29.02 36.37
CA THR A 132 -22.74 -28.41 37.63
C THR A 132 -21.92 -27.11 37.56
N ASN A 133 -22.59 -26.09 38.13
CA ASN A 133 -22.12 -24.82 38.63
C ASN A 133 -20.79 -24.89 39.38
N ASN A 134 -19.91 -23.95 39.08
CA ASN A 134 -19.17 -23.17 40.05
C ASN A 134 -18.46 -21.99 39.38
N ALA A 135 -18.96 -20.79 39.63
CA ALA A 135 -18.24 -19.55 39.33
C ALA A 135 -17.18 -19.30 40.41
N PRO A 136 -16.01 -18.79 40.04
CA PRO A 136 -15.28 -17.89 40.93
C PRO A 136 -15.44 -16.45 40.47
N GLU A 137 -16.07 -15.66 41.34
CA GLU A 137 -15.93 -14.22 41.36
C GLU A 137 -14.46 -13.87 41.50
N ASN A 138 -13.93 -13.11 40.54
CA ASN A 138 -12.97 -12.03 40.72
C ASN A 138 -12.62 -11.49 39.34
N SER A 139 -13.44 -10.55 38.86
CA SER A 139 -13.01 -9.60 37.82
C SER A 139 -12.47 -8.38 38.57
N PRO A 140 -11.23 -7.95 38.32
CA PRO A 140 -10.81 -6.62 38.76
C PRO A 140 -11.55 -5.59 37.91
N ASN A 141 -12.36 -4.81 38.62
CA ASN A 141 -12.98 -3.59 38.13
C ASN A 141 -11.91 -2.68 37.52
N PHE A 142 -11.97 -2.48 36.23
CA PHE A 142 -11.21 -1.44 35.55
C PHE A 142 -12.06 -0.14 35.60
N GLU A 143 -12.07 0.49 36.76
CA GLU A 143 -12.57 1.86 36.90
C GLU A 143 -11.43 2.81 36.47
N GLY A 144 -11.56 3.43 35.34
CA GLY A 144 -10.54 4.37 34.94
C GLY A 144 -10.74 5.12 33.61
N TYR A 145 -11.99 5.34 33.17
CA TYR A 145 -12.25 6.32 32.09
C TYR A 145 -13.65 6.96 32.21
N SER A 146 -13.89 7.62 33.30
CA SER A 146 -15.01 8.53 33.43
C SER A 146 -14.54 9.85 34.04
N ASN A 147 -13.83 10.65 33.26
CA ASN A 147 -13.74 12.10 33.45
C ASN A 147 -13.04 12.78 32.28
N PHE A 148 -13.69 12.81 31.14
CA PHE A 148 -13.50 13.93 30.20
C PHE A 148 -14.75 14.83 30.40
N GLY A 149 -14.72 15.62 31.46
CA GLY A 149 -15.62 16.72 31.67
C GLY A 149 -15.48 17.72 30.53
N GLY A 150 -16.61 18.07 29.92
CA GLY A 150 -16.71 19.06 28.87
C GLY A 150 -16.14 20.41 29.31
N GLY A 151 -15.10 20.81 28.63
CA GLY A 151 -14.59 22.17 28.57
C GLY A 151 -14.76 22.65 27.15
N SER A 152 -15.78 23.45 26.89
CA SER A 152 -15.94 24.24 25.67
C SER A 152 -14.75 25.18 25.54
N PHE A 153 -13.95 25.02 24.49
CA PHE A 153 -12.76 25.85 24.24
C PHE A 153 -13.05 27.05 23.33
N PHE A 154 -14.34 27.36 23.13
CA PHE A 154 -14.77 28.54 22.38
C PHE A 154 -15.80 29.34 23.19
N ASP A 155 -15.33 30.04 24.22
CA ASP A 155 -16.02 31.21 24.76
C ASP A 155 -14.94 32.27 25.05
N GLY A 156 -14.75 33.13 24.10
CA GLY A 156 -13.84 34.27 24.13
C GLY A 156 -14.49 35.42 23.42
N ASN A 157 -15.35 36.07 24.18
CA ASN A 157 -15.97 37.36 23.90
C ASN A 157 -14.89 38.45 23.71
N ILE A 158 -15.03 39.26 22.75
CA ILE A 158 -14.86 40.68 22.46
C ILE A 158 -14.41 40.89 21.04
#